data_3b84a08966deb1ebf338df454d0c5457
#
_entry.id   3b84a08966deb1ebf338df454d0c5457
#
_cell.length_a   1.000
_cell.length_b   1.000
_cell.length_c   1.000
_cell.angle_alpha   90.00
_cell.angle_beta   90.00
_cell.angle_gamma   90.00
#
_symmetry.space_group_name_H-M   'P 1'
#
loop_
_entity.id
_entity.type
_entity.pdbx_description
1 polymer ?
#
loop_
_entity_poly.entity_id
_entity_poly.type
_entity_poly.pdbx_seq_one_letter_code
_entity_poly.pdbx_strand_id
1 'polypeptide(L)'
;MNSQPISIEKRFLETANAFHGNSHPFHPFPKAVDRKAYEGLPAALKELLIQAGEAKLGYEFPVIHATDYMRFKKDGDRAAFEALYFAKRNALNDLIQAECVEHQGRFLNDILNGIYSICEETAWQLPAHNSYIRDTPQLIRSEERRVG
;
A
#
# COMPACT_ATOMS: atom_id res chain seq x y z
N MET A 1 -19.19 45.78 -16.06
CA MET A 1 -19.37 44.32 -16.22
C MET A 1 -19.23 43.69 -14.85
N ASN A 2 -20.37 43.31 -14.24
CA ASN A 2 -20.39 42.72 -12.90
C ASN A 2 -20.19 41.23 -13.03
N SER A 3 -18.95 40.75 -12.94
CA SER A 3 -18.67 39.33 -12.87
C SER A 3 -18.99 38.86 -11.47
N GLN A 4 -20.12 38.21 -11.29
CA GLN A 4 -20.44 37.48 -10.04
C GLN A 4 -19.33 36.48 -9.73
N PRO A 5 -18.85 36.38 -8.48
CA PRO A 5 -17.84 35.41 -8.12
C PRO A 5 -18.41 33.99 -8.31
N ILE A 6 -17.72 33.21 -9.13
CA ILE A 6 -18.08 31.79 -9.32
C ILE A 6 -17.86 31.07 -7.98
N SER A 7 -18.86 30.34 -7.51
CA SER A 7 -18.74 29.58 -6.27
C SER A 7 -17.59 28.55 -6.37
N ILE A 8 -16.93 28.28 -5.24
CA ILE A 8 -15.84 27.28 -5.17
C ILE A 8 -16.33 25.90 -5.67
N GLU A 9 -17.57 25.56 -5.33
CA GLU A 9 -18.21 24.32 -5.75
C GLU A 9 -18.35 24.23 -7.29
N LYS A 10 -18.77 25.30 -7.92
CA LYS A 10 -18.89 25.36 -9.39
C LYS A 10 -17.52 25.24 -10.05
N ARG A 11 -16.48 25.93 -9.53
CA ARG A 11 -15.11 25.78 -10.01
C ARG A 11 -14.58 24.36 -9.86
N PHE A 12 -14.86 23.72 -8.72
CA PHE A 12 -14.46 22.36 -8.49
C PHE A 12 -15.08 21.39 -9.49
N LEU A 13 -16.40 21.52 -9.72
CA LEU A 13 -17.12 20.68 -10.69
C LEU A 13 -16.65 20.91 -12.13
N GLU A 14 -16.41 22.15 -12.53
CA GLU A 14 -15.88 22.47 -13.86
C GLU A 14 -14.47 21.91 -14.06
N THR A 15 -13.61 21.99 -13.05
CA THR A 15 -12.25 21.43 -13.08
C THR A 15 -12.30 19.89 -13.09
N ALA A 16 -13.12 19.30 -12.24
CA ALA A 16 -13.30 17.83 -12.19
C ALA A 16 -13.81 17.29 -13.53
N ASN A 17 -14.79 17.95 -14.15
CA ASN A 17 -15.31 17.56 -15.47
C ASN A 17 -14.26 17.73 -16.59
N ALA A 18 -13.42 18.77 -16.52
CA ALA A 18 -12.32 18.95 -17.48
C ALA A 18 -11.25 17.85 -17.33
N PHE A 19 -10.97 17.39 -16.10
CA PHE A 19 -10.09 16.28 -15.86
C PHE A 19 -10.70 14.94 -16.35
N HIS A 20 -11.98 14.70 -16.10
CA HIS A 20 -12.66 13.48 -16.55
C HIS A 20 -12.77 13.39 -18.08
N GLY A 21 -12.85 14.50 -18.79
CA GLY A 21 -12.95 14.50 -20.26
C GLY A 21 -11.70 14.02 -20.99
N ASN A 22 -10.53 14.03 -20.34
CA ASN A 22 -9.24 13.65 -20.93
C ASN A 22 -8.48 12.57 -20.15
N SER A 23 -9.08 11.99 -19.08
CA SER A 23 -8.42 10.96 -18.32
C SER A 23 -8.49 9.62 -19.05
N HIS A 24 -7.41 9.23 -19.68
CA HIS A 24 -7.22 7.81 -19.98
C HIS A 24 -7.14 7.07 -18.64
N PRO A 25 -7.91 5.98 -18.45
CA PRO A 25 -7.82 5.21 -17.22
C PRO A 25 -6.36 4.79 -17.01
N PHE A 26 -5.81 5.17 -15.85
CA PHE A 26 -4.46 4.79 -15.50
C PHE A 26 -4.42 3.30 -15.15
N HIS A 27 -3.76 2.52 -15.97
CA HIS A 27 -3.55 1.10 -15.76
C HIS A 27 -2.06 0.84 -15.57
N PRO A 28 -1.53 0.95 -14.35
CA PRO A 28 -0.10 0.80 -14.08
C PRO A 28 0.40 -0.62 -14.38
N PHE A 29 -0.48 -1.59 -14.24
CA PHE A 29 -0.20 -3.00 -14.52
C PHE A 29 -1.33 -3.63 -15.33
N PRO A 30 -1.01 -4.61 -16.20
CA PRO A 30 -2.02 -5.42 -16.86
C PRO A 30 -2.90 -6.14 -15.83
N LYS A 31 -4.18 -6.29 -16.14
CA LYS A 31 -5.04 -7.15 -15.32
C LYS A 31 -4.58 -8.60 -15.45
N ALA A 32 -4.78 -9.41 -14.41
CA ALA A 32 -4.42 -10.84 -14.46
C ALA A 32 -5.05 -11.59 -15.65
N VAL A 33 -6.23 -11.16 -16.11
CA VAL A 33 -6.92 -11.70 -17.28
C VAL A 33 -6.27 -11.32 -18.63
N ASP A 34 -5.39 -10.32 -18.65
CA ASP A 34 -4.68 -9.89 -19.85
C ASP A 34 -3.46 -10.80 -20.09
N ARG A 35 -3.73 -12.07 -20.40
CA ARG A 35 -2.72 -13.12 -20.45
C ARG A 35 -1.54 -12.82 -21.38
N LYS A 36 -1.79 -12.13 -22.50
CA LYS A 36 -0.72 -11.78 -23.45
C LYS A 36 0.43 -10.98 -22.83
N ALA A 37 0.11 -10.10 -21.89
CA ALA A 37 1.12 -9.30 -21.18
C ALA A 37 2.03 -10.18 -20.32
N TYR A 38 1.48 -11.16 -19.62
CA TYR A 38 2.23 -12.07 -18.75
C TYR A 38 2.92 -13.20 -19.54
N GLU A 39 2.27 -13.72 -20.59
CA GLU A 39 2.84 -14.73 -21.48
C GLU A 39 4.07 -14.22 -22.22
N GLY A 40 4.08 -12.92 -22.56
CA GLY A 40 5.20 -12.26 -23.24
C GLY A 40 6.43 -12.01 -22.36
N LEU A 41 6.36 -12.23 -21.04
CA LEU A 41 7.51 -12.04 -20.16
C LEU A 41 8.63 -13.06 -20.45
N PRO A 42 9.92 -12.67 -20.29
CA PRO A 42 11.04 -13.60 -20.39
C PRO A 42 10.89 -14.80 -19.44
N ALA A 43 11.24 -16.00 -19.89
CA ALA A 43 11.07 -17.22 -19.10
C ALA A 43 11.77 -17.15 -17.73
N ALA A 44 12.99 -16.64 -17.68
CA ALA A 44 13.74 -16.46 -16.45
C ALA A 44 13.05 -15.52 -15.45
N LEU A 45 12.38 -14.47 -15.94
CA LEU A 45 11.62 -13.56 -15.08
C LEU A 45 10.36 -14.24 -14.54
N LYS A 46 9.64 -14.99 -15.36
CA LYS A 46 8.47 -15.76 -14.90
C LYS A 46 8.86 -16.73 -13.81
N GLU A 47 9.92 -17.47 -14.00
CA GLU A 47 10.43 -18.43 -13.02
C GLU A 47 10.79 -17.74 -11.70
N LEU A 48 11.51 -16.61 -11.76
CA LEU A 48 11.86 -15.82 -10.58
C LEU A 48 10.62 -15.37 -9.81
N LEU A 49 9.60 -14.83 -10.50
CA LEU A 49 8.38 -14.34 -9.87
C LEU A 49 7.56 -15.49 -9.24
N ILE A 50 7.47 -16.62 -9.92
CA ILE A 50 6.79 -17.81 -9.39
C ILE A 50 7.51 -18.33 -8.15
N GLN A 51 8.84 -18.48 -8.18
CA GLN A 51 9.64 -18.90 -7.03
C GLN A 51 9.50 -17.95 -5.83
N ALA A 52 9.46 -16.64 -6.08
CA ALA A 52 9.24 -15.66 -5.02
C ALA A 52 7.88 -15.88 -4.34
N GLY A 53 6.81 -16.11 -5.12
CA GLY A 53 5.49 -16.43 -4.57
C GLY A 53 5.44 -17.79 -3.87
N GLU A 54 6.08 -18.82 -4.42
CA GLU A 54 6.17 -20.13 -3.78
C GLU A 54 6.82 -20.08 -2.40
N ALA A 55 7.84 -19.26 -2.24
CA ALA A 55 8.48 -19.02 -0.95
C ALA A 55 7.56 -18.33 0.08
N LYS A 56 6.39 -17.86 -0.36
CA LYS A 56 5.39 -17.20 0.48
C LYS A 56 4.09 -18.00 0.65
N LEU A 57 4.01 -19.21 0.10
CA LEU A 57 2.86 -20.08 0.36
C LEU A 57 2.79 -20.42 1.85
N GLY A 58 1.61 -20.26 2.45
CA GLY A 58 1.39 -20.44 3.87
C GLY A 58 2.08 -19.39 4.75
N TYR A 59 2.41 -18.22 4.21
CA TYR A 59 3.08 -17.17 4.98
C TYR A 59 2.19 -16.66 6.11
N GLU A 60 2.71 -16.71 7.33
CA GLU A 60 2.05 -16.15 8.50
C GLU A 60 2.26 -14.63 8.53
N PHE A 61 1.24 -13.88 8.15
CA PHE A 61 1.29 -12.43 8.17
C PHE A 61 1.39 -11.92 9.60
N PRO A 62 2.46 -11.21 9.98
CA PRO A 62 2.67 -10.79 11.36
C PRO A 62 1.60 -9.79 11.82
N VAL A 63 1.18 -9.91 13.06
CA VAL A 63 0.36 -8.89 13.73
C VAL A 63 1.27 -7.74 14.14
N ILE A 64 0.88 -6.52 13.79
CA ILE A 64 1.57 -5.29 14.22
C ILE A 64 0.86 -4.78 15.48
N HIS A 65 1.57 -4.74 16.60
CA HIS A 65 1.04 -4.28 17.86
C HIS A 65 1.19 -2.76 18.02
N ALA A 66 0.33 -2.17 18.85
CA ALA A 66 0.47 -0.76 19.21
C ALA A 66 1.85 -0.43 19.80
N THR A 67 2.43 -1.38 20.54
CA THR A 67 3.78 -1.24 21.12
C THR A 67 4.87 -1.16 20.06
N ASP A 68 4.72 -1.84 18.92
CA ASP A 68 5.67 -1.76 17.80
C ASP A 68 5.60 -0.36 17.16
N TYR A 69 4.39 0.15 16.96
CA TYR A 69 4.18 1.51 16.49
C TYR A 69 4.75 2.56 17.44
N MET A 70 4.63 2.34 18.75
CA MET A 70 5.10 3.24 19.81
C MET A 70 6.63 3.29 19.95
N ARG A 71 7.36 2.31 19.47
CA ARG A 71 8.83 2.23 19.63
C ARG A 71 9.53 3.45 19.07
N PHE A 72 9.15 3.90 17.89
CA PHE A 72 9.78 5.08 17.28
C PHE A 72 9.75 6.30 18.20
N LYS A 73 8.64 6.53 18.89
CA LYS A 73 8.53 7.65 19.82
C LYS A 73 9.29 7.43 21.12
N LYS A 74 9.33 6.19 21.59
CA LYS A 74 9.91 5.83 22.88
C LYS A 74 11.45 5.89 22.84
N ASP A 75 12.04 5.34 21.80
CA ASP A 75 13.48 5.11 21.68
C ASP A 75 14.08 5.44 20.31
N GLY A 76 13.27 5.98 19.38
CA GLY A 76 13.70 6.33 18.03
C GLY A 76 13.80 5.14 17.07
N ASP A 77 13.47 3.92 17.50
CA ASP A 77 13.54 2.73 16.67
C ASP A 77 12.35 2.67 15.68
N ARG A 78 12.62 3.07 14.45
CA ARG A 78 11.69 2.92 13.34
C ARG A 78 11.81 1.56 12.65
N ALA A 79 13.00 0.96 12.70
CA ALA A 79 13.33 -0.22 11.90
C ALA A 79 12.48 -1.44 12.30
N ALA A 80 12.21 -1.62 13.59
CA ALA A 80 11.41 -2.73 14.08
C ALA A 80 9.98 -2.72 13.53
N PHE A 81 9.31 -1.56 13.53
CA PHE A 81 7.98 -1.42 12.94
C PHE A 81 8.02 -1.60 11.43
N GLU A 82 8.95 -0.92 10.77
CA GLU A 82 9.06 -0.97 9.31
C GLU A 82 9.37 -2.37 8.79
N ALA A 83 10.14 -3.16 9.53
CA ALA A 83 10.41 -4.55 9.16
C ALA A 83 9.13 -5.37 9.08
N LEU A 84 8.24 -5.29 10.06
CA LEU A 84 6.96 -5.99 10.06
C LEU A 84 6.03 -5.44 8.97
N TYR A 85 5.95 -4.12 8.87
CA TYR A 85 5.10 -3.42 7.91
C TYR A 85 5.43 -3.78 6.46
N PHE A 86 6.71 -3.74 6.09
CA PHE A 86 7.14 -4.06 4.74
C PHE A 86 7.16 -5.57 4.48
N ALA A 87 7.45 -6.41 5.49
CA ALA A 87 7.40 -7.86 5.32
C ALA A 87 6.01 -8.32 4.84
N LYS A 88 4.93 -7.81 5.43
CA LYS A 88 3.55 -8.11 5.01
C LYS A 88 3.32 -7.71 3.55
N ARG A 89 3.70 -6.49 3.18
CA ARG A 89 3.47 -5.93 1.84
C ARG A 89 4.31 -6.62 0.77
N ASN A 90 5.55 -6.93 1.10
CA ASN A 90 6.42 -7.67 0.19
C ASN A 90 5.90 -9.09 -0.04
N ALA A 91 5.49 -9.80 1.03
CA ALA A 91 4.92 -11.14 0.89
C ALA A 91 3.65 -11.12 0.02
N LEU A 92 2.74 -10.17 0.25
CA LEU A 92 1.54 -10.02 -0.57
C LEU A 92 1.89 -9.69 -2.03
N ASN A 93 2.88 -8.83 -2.25
CA ASN A 93 3.32 -8.47 -3.61
C ASN A 93 3.90 -9.67 -4.35
N ASP A 94 4.75 -10.47 -3.69
CA ASP A 94 5.33 -11.68 -4.28
C ASP A 94 4.25 -12.69 -4.68
N LEU A 95 3.26 -12.92 -3.81
CA LEU A 95 2.12 -13.80 -4.08
C LEU A 95 1.27 -13.31 -5.25
N ILE A 96 0.96 -12.00 -5.29
CA ILE A 96 0.17 -11.41 -6.38
C ILE A 96 0.90 -11.53 -7.72
N GLN A 97 2.20 -11.23 -7.76
CA GLN A 97 2.98 -11.32 -8.99
C GLN A 97 3.05 -12.76 -9.50
N ALA A 98 3.26 -13.72 -8.61
CA ALA A 98 3.27 -15.13 -8.95
C ALA A 98 1.92 -15.58 -9.54
N GLU A 99 0.80 -15.22 -8.89
CA GLU A 99 -0.54 -15.53 -9.40
C GLU A 99 -0.82 -14.88 -10.75
N CYS A 100 -0.43 -13.63 -10.94
CA CYS A 100 -0.59 -12.94 -12.22
C CYS A 100 0.18 -13.63 -13.35
N VAL A 101 1.37 -14.17 -13.06
CA VAL A 101 2.19 -14.89 -14.05
C VAL A 101 1.65 -16.29 -14.31
N GLU A 102 1.42 -17.07 -13.27
CA GLU A 102 1.02 -18.48 -13.35
C GLU A 102 -0.46 -18.66 -13.70
N HIS A 103 -1.32 -17.88 -13.03
CA HIS A 103 -2.78 -17.86 -13.23
C HIS A 103 -3.48 -19.21 -12.99
N GLN A 104 -3.05 -19.92 -11.96
CA GLN A 104 -3.63 -21.22 -11.60
C GLN A 104 -4.48 -21.19 -10.32
N GLY A 105 -4.52 -20.05 -9.62
CA GLY A 105 -5.33 -19.86 -8.43
C GLY A 105 -4.71 -20.42 -7.16
N ARG A 106 -3.53 -21.03 -7.19
CA ARG A 106 -2.93 -21.66 -6.01
C ARG A 106 -2.45 -20.66 -4.95
N PHE A 107 -2.20 -19.41 -5.33
CA PHE A 107 -1.78 -18.35 -4.40
C PHE A 107 -2.96 -17.54 -3.83
N LEU A 108 -4.18 -17.73 -4.34
CA LEU A 108 -5.32 -16.85 -4.02
C LEU A 108 -5.68 -16.83 -2.54
N ASN A 109 -5.62 -17.95 -1.84
CA ASN A 109 -5.95 -18.00 -0.42
C ASN A 109 -4.94 -17.18 0.40
N ASP A 110 -3.66 -17.28 0.10
CA ASP A 110 -2.62 -16.52 0.80
C ASP A 110 -2.68 -15.02 0.43
N ILE A 111 -3.03 -14.69 -0.82
CA ILE A 111 -3.32 -13.30 -1.24
C ILE A 111 -4.49 -12.73 -0.44
N LEU A 112 -5.59 -13.47 -0.30
CA LEU A 112 -6.75 -13.03 0.49
C LEU A 112 -6.38 -12.81 1.96
N ASN A 113 -5.62 -13.73 2.56
CA ASN A 113 -5.11 -13.59 3.92
C ASN A 113 -4.23 -12.34 4.07
N GLY A 114 -3.36 -12.08 3.09
CA GLY A 114 -2.50 -10.90 3.08
C GLY A 114 -3.28 -9.60 2.98
N ILE A 115 -4.26 -9.52 2.07
CA ILE A 115 -5.15 -8.36 1.93
C ILE A 115 -5.90 -8.13 3.25
N TYR A 116 -6.50 -9.19 3.80
CA TYR A 116 -7.27 -9.11 5.04
C TYR A 116 -6.40 -8.60 6.20
N SER A 117 -5.22 -9.21 6.37
CA SER A 117 -4.26 -8.80 7.40
C SER A 117 -3.80 -7.34 7.30
N ILE A 118 -3.65 -6.81 6.07
CA ILE A 118 -3.30 -5.40 5.87
C ILE A 118 -4.49 -4.47 6.12
N CYS A 119 -5.70 -4.87 5.71
CA CYS A 119 -6.91 -4.08 5.94
C CYS A 119 -7.29 -3.96 7.42
N GLU A 120 -6.88 -4.91 8.26
CA GLU A 120 -7.07 -4.86 9.70
C GLU A 120 -6.07 -3.96 10.45
N GLU A 121 -5.06 -3.42 9.75
CA GLU A 121 -4.12 -2.50 10.38
C GLU A 121 -4.81 -1.20 10.80
N THR A 122 -4.62 -0.82 12.07
CA THR A 122 -5.21 0.41 12.63
C THR A 122 -4.65 1.68 11.98
N ALA A 123 -3.40 1.64 11.52
CA ALA A 123 -2.75 2.74 10.84
C ALA A 123 -1.85 2.25 9.70
N TRP A 124 -2.04 2.82 8.51
CA TRP A 124 -1.19 2.53 7.35
C TRP A 124 -0.01 3.49 7.23
N GLN A 125 0.08 4.43 8.14
CA GLN A 125 1.13 5.43 8.20
C GLN A 125 2.32 4.90 8.98
N LEU A 126 3.52 5.19 8.48
CA LEU A 126 4.76 4.91 9.22
C LEU A 126 4.87 5.84 10.43
N PRO A 127 5.29 5.33 11.61
CA PRO A 127 5.40 6.12 12.84
C PRO A 127 6.23 7.39 12.68
N ALA A 128 7.31 7.31 11.91
CA ALA A 128 8.21 8.44 11.64
C ALA A 128 7.54 9.58 10.85
N HIS A 129 6.45 9.30 10.12
CA HIS A 129 5.72 10.28 9.33
C HIS A 129 4.51 10.86 10.08
N ASN A 130 4.16 10.31 11.22
CA ASN A 130 3.06 10.80 12.06
C ASN A 130 3.54 11.91 13.01
N SER A 131 3.85 13.09 12.46
CA SER A 131 4.38 14.19 13.27
C SER A 131 3.36 15.27 13.61
N TYR A 132 2.33 15.43 12.79
CA TYR A 132 1.42 16.58 12.89
C TYR A 132 -0.06 16.19 12.85
N ILE A 133 -0.36 14.94 12.57
CA ILE A 133 -1.73 14.45 12.39
C ILE A 133 -2.19 13.82 13.70
N ARG A 134 -3.47 13.98 13.98
CA ARG A 134 -4.12 13.41 15.16
C ARG A 134 -4.52 11.96 14.92
N ASP A 135 -3.59 11.14 14.43
CA ASP A 135 -3.84 9.72 14.28
C ASP A 135 -3.77 8.97 15.59
N THR A 136 -4.57 7.95 15.72
CA THR A 136 -4.55 7.05 16.85
C THR A 136 -3.63 5.86 16.54
N PRO A 137 -2.74 5.46 17.49
CA PRO A 137 -2.45 6.16 18.73
C PRO A 137 -1.67 7.44 18.51
N GLN A 138 -2.15 8.52 19.10
CA GLN A 138 -1.44 9.81 19.10
C GLN A 138 -0.16 9.72 19.91
N LEU A 139 0.86 9.22 19.28
CA LEU A 139 2.19 9.24 19.85
C LEU A 139 2.75 10.61 19.65
N ILE A 140 2.34 11.46 20.52
CA ILE A 140 2.66 12.86 20.51
C ILE A 140 4.16 13.03 20.60
N ARG A 141 4.74 13.67 19.65
CA ARG A 141 6.08 14.26 19.74
C ARG A 141 6.06 15.47 20.68
N SER A 142 5.69 15.26 21.94
CA SER A 142 5.66 16.35 22.90
C SER A 142 7.05 16.85 23.26
N GLU A 143 8.08 16.05 23.01
CA GLU A 143 9.45 16.37 23.43
C GLU A 143 10.30 17.05 22.36
N GLU A 144 10.04 16.80 21.08
CA GLU A 144 10.75 17.50 20.00
C GLU A 144 10.40 19.00 19.91
N ARG A 145 9.31 19.45 20.52
CA ARG A 145 8.96 20.87 20.59
C ARG A 145 9.65 21.64 21.71
N ARG A 146 10.43 20.96 22.56
CA ARG A 146 11.14 21.59 23.68
C ARG A 146 12.59 21.94 23.37
N VAL A 147 13.06 21.58 22.19
CA VAL A 147 14.43 21.89 21.73
C VAL A 147 14.33 22.80 20.51
N GLY A 148 13.86 23.99 20.72
CA GLY A 148 13.80 25.06 19.74
C GLY A 148 13.74 26.41 20.45
#